data_d938d5ec44d20dd78b175b7615b35dfa
#
_entry.id   d938d5ec44d20dd78b175b7615b35dfa
#
_cell.length_a   1.000
_cell.length_b   1.000
_cell.length_c   1.000
_cell.angle_alpha   90.00
_cell.angle_beta   90.00
_cell.angle_gamma   90.00
#
_symmetry.space_group_name_H-M   'P 1'
#
loop_
_entity.id
_entity.type
_entity.pdbx_description
1 polymer ?
#
loop_
_entity_poly.entity_id
_entity_poly.type
_entity_poly.pdbx_seq_one_letter_code
_entity_poly.pdbx_strand_id
1 'polypeptide(L)'
;MEEIIDSAGITKDDMSLRHVSVSTCGLVNRIYELADLKLGITLSVSLHAPTNELRSSIMPINDRFRIEELMEACKYYFNTTGRRISYEFALIDGVNDNRQSADALLKLLKGQNCHVNLIPVNEIKEGVFKRSASVEKYKQMLIDGGLNATVRRTLGADISAACGQLRRDNK
;
A
#
# COMPACT_ATOMS: atom_id res chain seq x y z
N MET A 1 -6.51 19.91 -2.01
CA MET A 1 -7.49 18.84 -2.22
C MET A 1 -8.56 19.24 -3.23
N GLU A 2 -9.11 20.44 -3.15
CA GLU A 2 -9.96 21.00 -4.22
C GLU A 2 -9.22 20.99 -5.55
N GLU A 3 -7.95 21.38 -5.60
CA GLU A 3 -7.10 21.32 -6.81
C GLU A 3 -6.97 19.92 -7.43
N ILE A 4 -6.99 18.84 -6.62
CA ILE A 4 -6.92 17.46 -7.16
C ILE A 4 -8.26 17.08 -7.80
N ILE A 5 -9.37 17.49 -7.22
CA ILE A 5 -10.72 17.23 -7.74
C ILE A 5 -10.93 18.04 -9.03
N ASP A 6 -10.54 19.31 -9.03
CA ASP A 6 -10.64 20.20 -10.19
C ASP A 6 -9.73 19.76 -11.35
N SER A 7 -8.49 19.31 -11.05
CA SER A 7 -7.57 18.85 -12.10
C SER A 7 -8.01 17.53 -12.76
N ALA A 8 -8.82 16.73 -12.07
CA ALA A 8 -9.38 15.49 -12.62
C ALA A 8 -10.72 15.70 -13.34
N GLY A 9 -11.28 16.92 -13.33
CA GLY A 9 -12.59 17.21 -13.91
C GLY A 9 -13.75 16.47 -13.24
N ILE A 10 -13.57 16.01 -12.01
CA ILE A 10 -14.56 15.23 -11.26
C ILE A 10 -15.34 16.19 -10.37
N THR A 11 -16.62 16.37 -10.65
CA THR A 11 -17.49 17.15 -9.77
C THR A 11 -17.99 16.30 -8.60
N LYS A 12 -18.34 16.94 -7.48
CA LYS A 12 -18.92 16.24 -6.31
C LYS A 12 -20.18 15.45 -6.62
N ASP A 13 -20.86 15.80 -7.69
CA ASP A 13 -22.13 15.19 -8.13
C ASP A 13 -21.93 13.95 -8.99
N ASP A 14 -20.75 13.78 -9.63
CA ASP A 14 -20.51 12.72 -10.60
C ASP A 14 -20.01 11.41 -9.98
N MET A 15 -19.39 11.45 -8.79
CA MET A 15 -18.85 10.26 -8.17
C MET A 15 -18.86 10.33 -6.63
N SER A 16 -19.42 9.30 -6.00
CA SER A 16 -19.32 9.17 -4.54
C SER A 16 -17.85 9.08 -4.09
N LEU A 17 -17.42 9.95 -3.18
CA LEU A 17 -16.08 9.97 -2.62
C LEU A 17 -15.65 8.61 -2.02
N ARG A 18 -16.60 7.70 -1.76
CA ARG A 18 -16.33 6.32 -1.32
C ARG A 18 -15.58 5.50 -2.37
N HIS A 19 -15.64 5.87 -3.64
CA HIS A 19 -14.93 5.22 -4.76
C HIS A 19 -13.56 5.86 -5.03
N VAL A 20 -13.25 6.96 -4.34
CA VAL A 20 -11.94 7.61 -4.45
C VAL A 20 -10.96 6.96 -3.48
N SER A 21 -9.77 6.66 -3.97
CA SER A 21 -8.65 6.18 -3.15
C SER A 21 -7.45 7.11 -3.32
N VAL A 22 -6.84 7.48 -2.21
CA VAL A 22 -5.58 8.25 -2.19
C VAL A 22 -4.46 7.34 -1.71
N SER A 23 -3.38 7.27 -2.49
CA SER A 23 -2.22 6.46 -2.16
C SER A 23 -1.10 7.32 -1.58
N THR A 24 -0.42 6.80 -0.57
CA THR A 24 0.73 7.45 0.06
C THR A 24 1.85 6.46 0.35
N CYS A 25 3.10 6.90 0.24
CA CYS A 25 4.26 6.14 0.73
C CYS A 25 4.44 6.19 2.25
N GLY A 26 3.57 6.93 2.97
CA GLY A 26 3.62 7.05 4.42
C GLY A 26 4.06 8.43 4.92
N LEU A 27 3.61 9.49 4.26
CA LEU A 27 3.76 10.87 4.73
C LEU A 27 2.82 11.11 5.93
N VAL A 28 3.30 10.80 7.13
CA VAL A 28 2.51 10.76 8.38
C VAL A 28 1.71 12.04 8.60
N ASN A 29 2.34 13.21 8.47
CA ASN A 29 1.67 14.50 8.66
C ASN A 29 0.49 14.69 7.71
N ARG A 30 0.65 14.24 6.44
CA ARG A 30 -0.40 14.36 5.42
C ARG A 30 -1.56 13.38 5.66
N ILE A 31 -1.29 12.25 6.34
CA ILE A 31 -2.36 11.32 6.74
C ILE A 31 -3.24 11.97 7.81
N TYR A 32 -2.67 12.67 8.79
CA TYR A 32 -3.43 13.42 9.79
C TYR A 32 -4.27 14.52 9.14
N GLU A 33 -3.66 15.38 8.31
CA GLU A 33 -4.36 16.43 7.57
C GLU A 33 -5.52 15.87 6.74
N LEU A 34 -5.30 14.75 6.06
CA LEU A 34 -6.34 14.09 5.26
C LEU A 34 -7.48 13.54 6.13
N ALA A 35 -7.16 13.00 7.32
CA ALA A 35 -8.16 12.52 8.26
C ALA A 35 -9.08 13.63 8.73
N ASP A 36 -8.52 14.80 9.05
CA ASP A 36 -9.26 15.95 9.56
C ASP A 36 -10.25 16.54 8.54
N LEU A 37 -10.01 16.30 7.23
CA LEU A 37 -10.94 16.69 6.17
C LEU A 37 -12.23 15.83 6.13
N LYS A 38 -12.26 14.67 6.79
CA LYS A 38 -13.42 13.76 6.91
C LYS A 38 -14.12 13.44 5.59
N LEU A 39 -13.38 13.33 4.49
CA LEU A 39 -13.93 13.17 3.13
C LEU A 39 -14.51 11.78 2.84
N GLY A 40 -14.29 10.80 3.71
CA GLY A 40 -14.79 9.44 3.53
C GLY A 40 -14.16 8.66 2.37
N ILE A 41 -13.00 9.10 1.87
CA ILE A 41 -12.21 8.42 0.83
C ILE A 41 -11.47 7.21 1.40
N THR A 42 -10.94 6.34 0.53
CA THR A 42 -10.11 5.21 0.94
C THR A 42 -8.64 5.63 0.99
N LEU A 43 -7.96 5.37 2.12
CA LEU A 43 -6.51 5.57 2.24
C LEU A 43 -5.78 4.28 1.88
N SER A 44 -4.92 4.34 0.85
CA SER A 44 -4.00 3.26 0.47
C SER A 44 -2.59 3.62 0.90
N VAL A 45 -1.95 2.75 1.67
CA VAL A 45 -0.61 2.98 2.23
C VAL A 45 0.37 1.98 1.65
N SER A 46 1.40 2.45 0.97
CA SER A 46 2.54 1.65 0.52
C SER A 46 3.38 1.22 1.73
N LEU A 47 3.05 0.06 2.31
CA LEU A 47 3.75 -0.48 3.47
C LEU A 47 5.01 -1.26 3.06
N HIS A 48 4.87 -2.24 2.18
CA HIS A 48 5.88 -3.08 1.53
C HIS A 48 6.80 -3.89 2.44
N ALA A 49 6.86 -3.59 3.74
CA ALA A 49 7.64 -4.33 4.73
C ALA A 49 7.01 -4.25 6.12
N PRO A 50 7.11 -5.30 6.94
CA PRO A 50 6.50 -5.35 8.26
C PRO A 50 7.41 -4.88 9.39
N THR A 51 8.70 -4.58 9.11
CA THR A 51 9.69 -4.10 10.09
C THR A 51 10.40 -2.86 9.58
N ASN A 52 10.91 -2.04 10.49
CA ASN A 52 11.61 -0.82 10.14
C ASN A 52 12.90 -1.10 9.34
N GLU A 53 13.66 -2.12 9.71
CA GLU A 53 14.92 -2.50 9.05
C GLU A 53 14.65 -2.81 7.57
N LEU A 54 13.67 -3.67 7.32
CA LEU A 54 13.32 -4.05 5.96
C LEU A 54 12.68 -2.89 5.20
N ARG A 55 11.82 -2.10 5.86
CA ARG A 55 11.16 -0.98 5.22
C ARG A 55 12.15 0.11 4.82
N SER A 56 13.14 0.44 5.68
CA SER A 56 14.19 1.40 5.34
C SER A 56 15.05 0.95 4.16
N SER A 57 15.27 -0.36 4.00
CA SER A 57 16.07 -0.88 2.87
C SER A 57 15.37 -0.75 1.50
N ILE A 58 14.03 -0.68 1.46
CA ILE A 58 13.24 -0.59 0.21
C ILE A 58 12.49 0.72 0.07
N MET A 59 12.25 1.44 1.16
CA MET A 59 11.51 2.70 1.21
C MET A 59 12.20 3.73 2.11
N PRO A 60 13.05 4.61 1.55
CA PRO A 60 13.80 5.61 2.34
C PRO A 60 12.94 6.54 3.19
N ILE A 61 11.66 6.71 2.86
CA ILE A 61 10.71 7.50 3.66
C ILE A 61 10.59 6.98 5.09
N ASN A 62 10.90 5.69 5.34
CA ASN A 62 10.85 5.10 6.66
C ASN A 62 11.89 5.68 7.63
N ASP A 63 12.98 6.23 7.10
CA ASP A 63 14.00 6.89 7.95
C ASP A 63 13.48 8.20 8.54
N ARG A 64 12.52 8.83 7.86
CA ARG A 64 11.84 10.03 8.34
C ARG A 64 10.59 9.73 9.18
N PHE A 65 9.83 8.71 8.79
CA PHE A 65 8.58 8.30 9.44
C PHE A 65 8.60 6.79 9.67
N ARG A 66 8.86 6.40 10.91
CA ARG A 66 8.94 4.99 11.30
C ARG A 66 7.57 4.30 11.20
N ILE A 67 7.59 2.97 11.11
CA ILE A 67 6.36 2.17 11.01
C ILE A 67 5.38 2.48 12.15
N GLU A 68 5.89 2.69 13.36
CA GLU A 68 5.08 2.96 14.54
C GLU A 68 4.27 4.25 14.35
N GLU A 69 4.90 5.33 13.91
CA GLU A 69 4.26 6.62 13.63
C GLU A 69 3.24 6.50 12.49
N LEU A 70 3.60 5.71 11.45
CA LEU A 70 2.70 5.44 10.34
C LEU A 70 1.44 4.68 10.80
N MET A 71 1.61 3.67 11.67
CA MET A 71 0.47 2.91 12.20
C MET A 71 -0.43 3.76 13.10
N GLU A 72 0.14 4.67 13.89
CA GLU A 72 -0.63 5.64 14.69
C GLU A 72 -1.45 6.57 13.80
N ALA A 73 -0.85 7.12 12.74
CA ALA A 73 -1.56 7.96 11.79
C ALA A 73 -2.69 7.21 11.06
N CYS A 74 -2.45 5.95 10.67
CA CYS A 74 -3.48 5.09 10.07
C CYS A 74 -4.63 4.81 11.04
N LYS A 75 -4.32 4.55 12.31
CA LYS A 75 -5.33 4.37 13.36
C LYS A 75 -6.14 5.65 13.58
N TYR A 76 -5.49 6.80 13.61
CA TYR A 76 -6.16 8.10 13.70
C TYR A 76 -7.10 8.30 12.51
N TYR A 77 -6.62 8.03 11.28
CA TYR A 77 -7.43 8.12 10.06
C TYR A 77 -8.69 7.25 10.16
N PHE A 78 -8.53 5.98 10.56
CA PHE A 78 -9.67 5.08 10.73
C PHE A 78 -10.66 5.60 11.79
N ASN A 79 -10.18 6.02 12.95
CA ASN A 79 -11.03 6.50 14.04
C ASN A 79 -11.81 7.78 13.66
N THR A 80 -11.19 8.65 12.85
CA THR A 80 -11.78 9.93 12.44
C THR A 80 -12.77 9.78 11.30
N THR A 81 -12.49 8.87 10.34
CA THR A 81 -13.27 8.76 9.09
C THR A 81 -14.17 7.52 9.03
N GLY A 82 -13.95 6.52 9.87
CA GLY A 82 -14.60 5.22 9.80
C GLY A 82 -14.19 4.38 8.58
N ARG A 83 -13.20 4.85 7.77
CA ARG A 83 -12.79 4.18 6.53
C ARG A 83 -11.64 3.22 6.79
N ARG A 84 -11.79 1.96 6.35
CA ARG A 84 -10.71 0.97 6.42
C ARG A 84 -9.47 1.42 5.66
N ILE A 85 -8.30 1.00 6.14
CA ILE A 85 -7.03 1.23 5.45
C ILE A 85 -6.76 0.10 4.45
N SER A 86 -6.24 0.43 3.27
CA SER A 86 -5.67 -0.53 2.32
C SER A 86 -4.15 -0.48 2.41
N TYR A 87 -3.51 -1.58 2.78
CA TYR A 87 -2.05 -1.68 2.80
C TYR A 87 -1.57 -2.37 1.52
N GLU A 88 -0.79 -1.63 0.72
CA GLU A 88 -0.12 -2.16 -0.46
C GLU A 88 1.19 -2.84 -0.03
N PHE A 89 1.36 -4.09 -0.43
CA PHE A 89 2.51 -4.91 -0.04
C PHE A 89 3.13 -5.59 -1.27
N ALA A 90 4.22 -5.02 -1.78
CA ALA A 90 5.00 -5.60 -2.86
C ALA A 90 5.71 -6.86 -2.35
N LEU A 91 5.42 -8.01 -2.95
CA LEU A 91 6.02 -9.28 -2.57
C LEU A 91 7.23 -9.58 -3.44
N ILE A 92 8.41 -9.61 -2.80
CA ILE A 92 9.72 -9.68 -3.41
C ILE A 92 10.36 -11.03 -3.04
N ASP A 93 10.77 -11.81 -4.05
CA ASP A 93 11.39 -13.11 -3.88
C ASP A 93 12.61 -13.07 -2.98
N GLY A 94 12.65 -13.94 -1.97
CA GLY A 94 13.74 -14.07 -1.01
C GLY A 94 13.94 -12.89 -0.04
N VAL A 95 13.09 -11.85 -0.12
CA VAL A 95 13.19 -10.64 0.72
C VAL A 95 12.10 -10.60 1.78
N ASN A 96 10.84 -10.59 1.36
CA ASN A 96 9.69 -10.45 2.27
C ASN A 96 8.59 -11.50 2.05
N ASP A 97 8.85 -12.54 1.28
CA ASP A 97 7.88 -13.58 0.89
C ASP A 97 7.94 -14.85 1.77
N ASN A 98 8.61 -14.77 2.91
CA ASN A 98 8.81 -15.86 3.84
C ASN A 98 7.81 -15.82 5.02
N ARG A 99 7.77 -16.92 5.80
CA ARG A 99 6.90 -17.08 6.96
C ARG A 99 7.15 -16.02 8.04
N GLN A 100 8.40 -15.66 8.28
CA GLN A 100 8.76 -14.65 9.29
C GLN A 100 8.17 -13.28 8.94
N SER A 101 8.23 -12.89 7.66
CA SER A 101 7.60 -11.66 7.17
C SER A 101 6.08 -11.69 7.33
N ALA A 102 5.44 -12.83 7.03
CA ALA A 102 3.99 -12.98 7.21
C ALA A 102 3.59 -12.85 8.69
N ASP A 103 4.29 -13.52 9.60
CA ASP A 103 4.02 -13.47 11.04
C ASP A 103 4.24 -12.04 11.60
N ALA A 104 5.27 -11.34 11.14
CA ALA A 104 5.51 -9.95 11.52
C ALA A 104 4.40 -9.02 11.01
N LEU A 105 3.91 -9.21 9.77
CA LEU A 105 2.81 -8.44 9.21
C LEU A 105 1.49 -8.70 9.95
N LEU A 106 1.20 -9.97 10.27
CA LEU A 106 0.06 -10.36 11.08
C LEU A 106 0.07 -9.67 12.45
N LYS A 107 1.24 -9.65 13.11
CA LYS A 107 1.43 -8.98 14.39
C LYS A 107 1.24 -7.46 14.28
N LEU A 108 1.80 -6.83 13.24
CA LEU A 108 1.73 -5.39 13.01
C LEU A 108 0.30 -4.91 12.79
N LEU A 109 -0.50 -5.67 12.03
CA LEU A 109 -1.85 -5.28 11.61
C LEU A 109 -2.95 -5.90 12.50
N LYS A 110 -2.57 -6.58 13.58
CA LYS A 110 -3.52 -7.23 14.49
C LYS A 110 -4.55 -6.24 15.04
N GLY A 111 -5.82 -6.59 14.88
CA GLY A 111 -6.96 -5.80 15.40
C GLY A 111 -7.29 -4.55 14.57
N GLN A 112 -6.60 -4.31 13.45
CA GLN A 112 -6.95 -3.21 12.56
C GLN A 112 -8.02 -3.64 11.55
N ASN A 113 -8.98 -2.74 11.27
CA ASN A 113 -9.91 -2.90 10.16
C ASN A 113 -9.21 -2.49 8.86
N CYS A 114 -8.50 -3.42 8.25
CA CYS A 114 -7.69 -3.16 7.08
C CYS A 114 -7.86 -4.21 5.99
N HIS A 115 -7.29 -3.94 4.84
CA HIS A 115 -7.14 -4.84 3.71
C HIS A 115 -5.68 -4.84 3.28
N VAL A 116 -5.12 -6.00 2.96
CA VAL A 116 -3.76 -6.12 2.41
C VAL A 116 -3.87 -6.46 0.93
N ASN A 117 -3.32 -5.60 0.08
CA ASN A 117 -3.24 -5.80 -1.35
C ASN A 117 -1.82 -6.25 -1.73
N LEU A 118 -1.64 -7.55 -1.98
CA LEU A 118 -0.37 -8.12 -2.39
C LEU A 118 -0.10 -7.78 -3.84
N ILE A 119 1.05 -7.17 -4.11
CA ILE A 119 1.48 -6.76 -5.44
C ILE A 119 2.65 -7.66 -5.84
N PRO A 120 2.46 -8.61 -6.76
CA PRO A 120 3.57 -9.35 -7.34
C PRO A 120 4.50 -8.35 -8.07
N VAL A 121 5.77 -8.31 -7.70
CA VAL A 121 6.74 -7.44 -8.36
C VAL A 121 6.95 -7.91 -9.80
N ASN A 122 6.89 -6.97 -10.76
CA ASN A 122 7.28 -7.27 -12.13
C ASN A 122 8.80 -7.28 -12.23
N GLU A 123 9.35 -8.26 -12.91
CA GLU A 123 10.78 -8.30 -13.23
C GLU A 123 11.13 -7.11 -14.13
N ILE A 124 12.05 -6.27 -13.67
CA ILE A 124 12.61 -5.18 -14.47
C ILE A 124 13.91 -5.71 -15.06
N LYS A 125 14.18 -5.45 -16.35
CA LYS A 125 15.37 -5.94 -17.09
C LYS A 125 16.70 -5.65 -16.39
N GLU A 126 16.75 -4.66 -15.49
CA GLU A 126 17.90 -4.25 -14.68
C GLU A 126 17.72 -4.62 -13.19
N GLY A 127 16.75 -5.48 -12.87
CA GLY A 127 16.16 -5.56 -11.55
C GLY A 127 16.89 -6.42 -10.54
N VAL A 128 17.14 -5.78 -9.42
CA VAL A 128 17.56 -6.44 -8.16
C VAL A 128 16.43 -7.30 -7.57
N PHE A 129 15.16 -7.03 -7.92
CA PHE A 129 13.99 -7.69 -7.33
C PHE A 129 13.32 -8.64 -8.32
N LYS A 130 13.05 -9.84 -7.86
CA LYS A 130 12.34 -10.88 -8.63
C LYS A 130 10.92 -11.07 -8.09
N ARG A 131 10.05 -11.54 -8.98
CA ARG A 131 8.69 -11.93 -8.63
C ARG A 131 8.72 -13.16 -7.72
N SER A 132 8.05 -13.08 -6.58
CA SER A 132 7.90 -14.25 -5.71
C SER A 132 7.01 -15.32 -6.36
N ALA A 133 7.46 -16.57 -6.32
CA ALA A 133 6.64 -17.73 -6.67
C ALA A 133 5.64 -18.09 -5.55
N SER A 134 5.80 -17.52 -4.36
CA SER A 134 5.05 -17.87 -3.14
C SER A 134 3.83 -16.97 -2.89
N VAL A 135 3.39 -16.19 -3.87
CA VAL A 135 2.33 -15.15 -3.68
C VAL A 135 1.04 -15.75 -3.09
N GLU A 136 0.53 -16.84 -3.65
CA GLU A 136 -0.71 -17.45 -3.17
C GLU A 136 -0.53 -18.10 -1.80
N LYS A 137 0.62 -18.72 -1.55
CA LYS A 137 0.96 -19.27 -0.23
C LYS A 137 1.05 -18.15 0.83
N TYR A 138 1.69 -17.05 0.49
CA TYR A 138 1.80 -15.88 1.40
C TYR A 138 0.40 -15.28 1.69
N LYS A 139 -0.44 -15.12 0.65
CA LYS A 139 -1.83 -14.69 0.83
C LYS A 139 -2.58 -15.60 1.79
N GLN A 140 -2.46 -16.93 1.60
CA GLN A 140 -3.14 -17.90 2.47
C GLN A 140 -2.68 -17.77 3.92
N MET A 141 -1.38 -17.60 4.17
CA MET A 141 -0.86 -17.37 5.54
C MET A 141 -1.49 -16.14 6.20
N LEU A 142 -1.70 -15.05 5.45
CA LEU A 142 -2.35 -13.84 5.98
C LEU A 142 -3.83 -14.09 6.29
N ILE A 143 -4.54 -14.80 5.40
CA ILE A 143 -5.97 -15.13 5.58
C ILE A 143 -6.14 -16.06 6.80
N ASP A 144 -5.34 -17.10 6.93
CA ASP A 144 -5.35 -18.02 8.06
C ASP A 144 -5.05 -17.32 9.38
N GLY A 145 -4.23 -16.27 9.33
CA GLY A 145 -3.93 -15.38 10.47
C GLY A 145 -5.00 -14.31 10.74
N GLY A 146 -6.10 -14.29 9.98
CA GLY A 146 -7.26 -13.41 10.19
C GLY A 146 -7.19 -12.05 9.47
N LEU A 147 -6.23 -11.83 8.58
CA LEU A 147 -6.19 -10.63 7.74
C LEU A 147 -6.97 -10.85 6.44
N ASN A 148 -7.60 -9.77 5.97
CA ASN A 148 -8.22 -9.74 4.65
C ASN A 148 -7.17 -9.40 3.60
N ALA A 149 -6.83 -10.35 2.71
CA ALA A 149 -5.77 -10.19 1.73
C ALA A 149 -6.22 -10.59 0.31
N THR A 150 -5.81 -9.80 -0.68
CA THR A 150 -5.99 -10.11 -2.10
C THR A 150 -4.68 -9.97 -2.86
N VAL A 151 -4.58 -10.61 -4.02
CA VAL A 151 -3.48 -10.42 -4.96
C VAL A 151 -3.94 -9.50 -6.06
N ARG A 152 -3.18 -8.44 -6.31
CA ARG A 152 -3.43 -7.52 -7.42
C ARG A 152 -3.24 -8.25 -8.75
N ARG A 153 -4.25 -8.20 -9.61
CA ARG A 153 -4.13 -8.71 -10.98
C ARG A 153 -3.08 -7.89 -11.73
N THR A 154 -2.11 -8.57 -12.33
CA THR A 154 -1.15 -7.94 -13.23
C THR A 154 -1.85 -7.75 -14.58
N LEU A 155 -2.21 -6.51 -14.90
CA LEU A 155 -2.69 -6.12 -16.23
C LEU A 155 -1.55 -5.42 -16.95
N GLY A 156 -1.37 -5.69 -18.26
CA GLY A 156 -0.40 -4.99 -19.09
C GLY A 156 1.05 -5.46 -18.93
N ALA A 157 1.29 -6.69 -18.50
CA ALA A 157 2.64 -7.27 -18.44
C ALA A 157 3.29 -7.37 -19.85
N ASP A 158 2.47 -7.47 -20.89
CA ASP A 158 2.84 -7.55 -22.29
C ASP A 158 3.24 -6.20 -22.92
N ILE A 159 2.83 -5.08 -22.32
CA ILE A 159 3.06 -3.72 -22.83
C ILE A 159 3.97 -2.87 -21.94
N SER A 160 4.69 -3.46 -20.99
CA SER A 160 5.58 -2.77 -20.03
C SER A 160 4.92 -1.58 -19.30
N ALA A 161 3.59 -1.64 -19.10
CA ALA A 161 2.78 -0.56 -18.51
C ALA A 161 2.67 -0.62 -16.99
N ALA A 162 3.68 -1.16 -16.29
CA ALA A 162 3.71 -1.13 -14.84
C ALA A 162 4.00 0.29 -14.31
N CYS A 163 3.43 0.62 -13.14
CA CYS A 163 3.68 1.91 -12.48
C CYS A 163 5.17 2.24 -12.43
N GLY A 164 5.57 3.38 -13.01
CA GLY A 164 6.95 3.87 -13.06
C GLY A 164 7.76 3.44 -14.29
N GLN A 165 7.32 2.48 -15.12
CA GLN A 165 8.04 2.08 -16.33
C GLN A 165 7.86 3.06 -17.48
N LEU A 166 6.69 3.65 -17.67
CA LEU A 166 6.38 4.61 -18.76
C LEU A 166 7.21 5.90 -18.72
N ARG A 167 7.87 6.22 -17.60
CA ARG A 167 8.64 7.46 -17.45
C ARG A 167 10.07 7.37 -18.01
N ARG A 168 10.57 6.16 -18.28
CA ARG A 168 11.97 5.94 -18.74
C ARG A 168 12.16 5.98 -20.24
N ASP A 169 11.13 5.69 -21.02
CA ASP A 169 11.25 5.56 -22.48
C ASP A 169 11.06 6.90 -23.23
N ASN A 170 10.74 7.99 -22.51
CA ASN A 170 10.54 9.34 -23.04
C ASN A 170 11.67 10.32 -22.69
N LYS A 171 12.93 9.87 -22.72
CA LYS A 171 14.12 10.75 -22.72
C LYS A 171 14.86 10.66 -24.02
#